data_683a8cc557bb050fd38533ca8d8926ac
#
_entry.id   683a8cc557bb050fd38533ca8d8926ac
#
_cell.length_a   1.000
_cell.length_b   1.000
_cell.length_c   1.000
_cell.angle_alpha   90.00
_cell.angle_beta   90.00
_cell.angle_gamma   90.00
#
_symmetry.space_group_name_H-M   'P 1'
#
loop_
_entity.id
_entity.type
_entity.pdbx_description
1 polymer ?
#
loop_
_entity_poly.entity_id
_entity_poly.type
_entity_poly.pdbx_seq_one_letter_code
_entity_poly.pdbx_strand_id
1 'polypeptide(L)'
;MRVPKEIREIERPARTVVEPYQSGKYAVRTRVDIIDGKGNIRFRKNQVIGYITDSYHPIRQEVELKSIGRIESKQFGAINLLNILCKNILTDLEEFYHYRDAEWIYCTALLRASYPGIPDCKLRARYIHSFVSEFYPGVTMNKDHVTEMFTLLGEQFVTTEKFMISRLGKISEDDLVVIDGCLKQDNGDNLSISKASRKTSATKVCHHLMMYAYSPLEGEPLCSKVYPGNVTDAVAVEDFVKRLKIREGIMVADRGFRPEVMKRVAEEHEGLHYLVPLMKGRLVAERSGCFSFDTVMMRDDGPVSCKRSEAKGKNGEDLGYWLYSFKSPKIAAEMENEYLEQNAGKLDPVLLEAERRWFGVLILQSDQKLDPEFAYDCYDDRWGIEPLFKLHKTGLEIDDTREKSDETAIGSEFVNYLATLMSARLRNHLAKYDFCRNRSFKDVLSDLCDCVKIRDGDGEWEYRTTAGKDMKLYVRVGAVTEPDMVERYGVKNIIPQEGPRRRGRPPGSKDTRQRKRRTAAELAAARSGKST
;
A
#
# COMPACT_ATOMS: atom_id res chain seq x y z
N MET A 1 -21.03 -42.42 -14.88
CA MET A 1 -21.11 -43.41 -13.77
C MET A 1 -21.48 -42.70 -12.49
N ARG A 2 -22.37 -43.27 -11.66
CA ARG A 2 -22.76 -42.68 -10.37
C ARG A 2 -21.77 -43.19 -9.32
N VAL A 3 -21.20 -42.26 -8.49
CA VAL A 3 -20.28 -42.66 -7.42
C VAL A 3 -21.02 -43.52 -6.38
N PRO A 4 -20.52 -44.71 -6.00
CA PRO A 4 -21.12 -45.57 -4.99
C PRO A 4 -21.33 -44.84 -3.65
N LYS A 5 -22.33 -45.28 -2.87
CA LYS A 5 -22.67 -44.65 -1.60
C LYS A 5 -21.52 -44.78 -0.60
N GLU A 6 -20.90 -45.92 -0.53
CA GLU A 6 -19.74 -46.22 0.33
C GLU A 6 -18.58 -45.25 0.09
N ILE A 7 -18.28 -44.94 -1.17
CA ILE A 7 -17.22 -43.98 -1.53
C ILE A 7 -17.57 -42.55 -1.14
N ARG A 8 -18.86 -42.18 -1.16
CA ARG A 8 -19.29 -40.83 -0.75
C ARG A 8 -19.23 -40.63 0.75
N GLU A 9 -19.32 -41.67 1.55
CA GLU A 9 -19.31 -41.66 3.02
C GLU A 9 -17.88 -41.66 3.60
N ILE A 10 -16.86 -41.92 2.76
CA ILE A 10 -15.46 -41.87 3.20
C ILE A 10 -15.11 -40.45 3.70
N GLU A 11 -14.53 -40.39 4.90
CA GLU A 11 -14.10 -39.14 5.52
C GLU A 11 -13.08 -38.40 4.65
N ARG A 12 -13.33 -37.12 4.41
CA ARG A 12 -12.52 -36.26 3.55
C ARG A 12 -12.73 -34.79 3.93
N PRO A 13 -11.89 -33.83 3.44
CA PRO A 13 -12.05 -32.43 3.70
C PRO A 13 -13.46 -31.92 3.38
N ALA A 14 -14.00 -31.03 4.21
CA ALA A 14 -15.30 -30.40 3.99
C ALA A 14 -15.35 -29.64 2.65
N ARG A 15 -16.57 -29.44 2.14
CA ARG A 15 -16.82 -28.73 0.86
C ARG A 15 -16.09 -29.34 -0.34
N THR A 16 -16.05 -30.67 -0.42
CA THR A 16 -15.48 -31.41 -1.55
C THR A 16 -16.54 -32.23 -2.29
N VAL A 17 -16.28 -32.50 -3.56
CA VAL A 17 -17.11 -33.32 -4.45
C VAL A 17 -16.29 -34.52 -4.92
N VAL A 18 -16.90 -35.71 -4.96
CA VAL A 18 -16.25 -36.93 -5.43
C VAL A 18 -16.75 -37.27 -6.84
N GLU A 19 -15.83 -37.60 -7.75
CA GLU A 19 -16.10 -37.94 -9.13
C GLU A 19 -15.39 -39.24 -9.56
N PRO A 20 -15.99 -40.04 -10.47
CA PRO A 20 -15.28 -41.13 -11.08
C PRO A 20 -14.05 -40.62 -11.85
N TYR A 21 -12.89 -41.25 -11.66
CA TYR A 21 -11.66 -40.85 -12.35
C TYR A 21 -11.11 -41.99 -13.24
N GLN A 22 -10.80 -43.14 -12.66
CA GLN A 22 -10.32 -44.34 -13.31
C GLN A 22 -10.99 -45.55 -12.68
N SER A 23 -10.85 -46.73 -13.25
CA SER A 23 -11.41 -47.95 -12.67
C SER A 23 -10.93 -48.11 -11.21
N GLY A 24 -11.88 -48.15 -10.26
CA GLY A 24 -11.61 -48.29 -8.83
C GLY A 24 -11.02 -47.01 -8.15
N LYS A 25 -10.92 -45.89 -8.85
CA LYS A 25 -10.35 -44.65 -8.30
C LYS A 25 -11.29 -43.46 -8.53
N TYR A 26 -11.51 -42.66 -7.51
CA TYR A 26 -12.40 -41.52 -7.52
C TYR A 26 -11.64 -40.25 -7.17
N ALA A 27 -11.78 -39.20 -7.98
CA ALA A 27 -11.16 -37.90 -7.72
C ALA A 27 -11.98 -37.09 -6.71
N VAL A 28 -11.32 -36.52 -5.73
CA VAL A 28 -11.90 -35.56 -4.77
C VAL A 28 -11.52 -34.16 -5.21
N ARG A 29 -12.53 -33.33 -5.47
CA ARG A 29 -12.36 -31.95 -5.93
C ARG A 29 -12.91 -30.94 -4.93
N THR A 30 -12.31 -29.79 -4.84
CA THR A 30 -12.87 -28.67 -4.08
C THR A 30 -14.15 -28.18 -4.76
N ARG A 31 -15.11 -27.72 -3.96
CA ARG A 31 -16.35 -27.10 -4.40
C ARG A 31 -16.25 -25.60 -4.12
N VAL A 32 -16.38 -24.78 -5.15
CA VAL A 32 -16.49 -23.33 -5.05
C VAL A 32 -17.95 -22.96 -5.34
N ASP A 33 -18.62 -22.32 -4.40
CA ASP A 33 -19.97 -21.83 -4.57
C ASP A 33 -19.91 -20.39 -5.12
N ILE A 34 -20.44 -20.19 -6.31
CA ILE A 34 -20.51 -18.89 -7.00
C ILE A 34 -21.97 -18.41 -6.94
N ILE A 35 -22.18 -17.17 -6.52
CA ILE A 35 -23.50 -16.54 -6.55
C ILE A 35 -23.65 -15.86 -7.90
N ASP A 36 -24.62 -16.29 -8.70
CA ASP A 36 -24.92 -15.64 -9.98
C ASP A 36 -25.62 -14.28 -9.78
N GLY A 37 -25.70 -13.47 -10.84
CA GLY A 37 -26.33 -12.15 -10.80
C GLY A 37 -27.82 -12.13 -10.38
N LYS A 38 -28.43 -13.31 -10.20
CA LYS A 38 -29.81 -13.51 -9.72
C LYS A 38 -29.87 -13.98 -8.25
N GLY A 39 -28.71 -14.06 -7.57
CA GLY A 39 -28.63 -14.51 -6.19
C GLY A 39 -28.68 -16.04 -6.00
N ASN A 40 -28.64 -16.83 -7.09
CA ASN A 40 -28.64 -18.28 -7.00
C ASN A 40 -27.21 -18.79 -6.78
N ILE A 41 -27.06 -19.75 -5.87
CA ILE A 41 -25.78 -20.41 -5.64
C ILE A 41 -25.54 -21.42 -6.78
N ARG A 42 -24.50 -21.16 -7.59
CA ARG A 42 -23.94 -22.13 -8.53
C ARG A 42 -22.62 -22.62 -7.98
N PHE A 43 -22.38 -23.93 -8.07
CA PHE A 43 -21.07 -24.45 -7.67
C PHE A 43 -20.23 -24.73 -8.90
N ARG A 44 -18.93 -24.44 -8.81
CA ARG A 44 -17.90 -24.82 -9.76
C ARG A 44 -17.05 -25.92 -9.13
N LYS A 45 -16.85 -26.99 -9.85
CA LYS A 45 -15.87 -28.00 -9.48
C LYS A 45 -14.50 -27.44 -9.76
N ASN A 46 -13.68 -27.38 -8.73
CA ASN A 46 -12.33 -26.86 -8.85
C ASN A 46 -11.30 -28.01 -8.80
N GLN A 47 -10.12 -27.73 -8.38
CA GLN A 47 -8.94 -28.56 -8.38
C GLN A 47 -9.15 -29.94 -7.72
N VAL A 48 -8.54 -30.99 -8.28
CA VAL A 48 -8.42 -32.30 -7.63
C VAL A 48 -7.44 -32.18 -6.47
N ILE A 49 -7.89 -32.53 -5.27
CA ILE A 49 -7.11 -32.42 -4.03
C ILE A 49 -6.72 -33.77 -3.45
N GLY A 50 -7.27 -34.84 -4.00
CA GLY A 50 -7.00 -36.19 -3.56
C GLY A 50 -7.75 -37.22 -4.38
N TYR A 51 -7.54 -38.46 -4.06
CA TYR A 51 -8.23 -39.59 -4.62
C TYR A 51 -8.76 -40.49 -3.51
N ILE A 52 -9.84 -41.23 -3.80
CA ILE A 52 -10.38 -42.28 -2.97
C ILE A 52 -10.24 -43.58 -3.73
N THR A 53 -9.68 -44.59 -3.08
CA THR A 53 -9.71 -46.00 -3.44
C THR A 53 -10.49 -46.76 -2.38
N ASP A 54 -9.90 -47.00 -1.27
CA ASP A 54 -10.39 -47.60 -0.01
C ASP A 54 -10.51 -46.57 1.12
N SER A 55 -9.67 -45.53 1.05
CA SER A 55 -9.65 -44.38 1.94
C SER A 55 -9.31 -43.11 1.13
N TYR A 56 -9.40 -41.93 1.78
CA TYR A 56 -8.99 -40.67 1.16
C TYR A 56 -7.48 -40.52 1.18
N HIS A 57 -6.90 -40.41 -0.01
CA HIS A 57 -5.48 -40.12 -0.21
C HIS A 57 -5.36 -38.71 -0.76
N PRO A 58 -4.87 -37.73 0.03
CA PRO A 58 -4.62 -36.39 -0.50
C PRO A 58 -3.59 -36.48 -1.63
N ILE A 59 -3.80 -35.72 -2.69
CA ILE A 59 -2.70 -35.39 -3.58
C ILE A 59 -1.76 -34.56 -2.70
N ARG A 60 -0.72 -35.18 -2.18
CA ARG A 60 0.49 -34.40 -1.96
C ARG A 60 0.82 -33.85 -3.35
N GLN A 61 0.83 -32.54 -3.53
CA GLN A 61 1.65 -32.01 -4.59
C GLN A 61 3.07 -32.44 -4.22
N GLU A 62 3.46 -33.59 -4.66
CA GLU A 62 4.86 -33.83 -4.94
C GLU A 62 5.18 -32.78 -5.99
N VAL A 63 5.60 -31.60 -5.49
CA VAL A 63 6.48 -30.80 -6.28
C VAL A 63 7.59 -31.77 -6.57
N GLU A 64 7.59 -32.35 -7.79
CA GLU A 64 8.73 -33.09 -8.29
C GLU A 64 9.89 -32.10 -8.34
N LEU A 65 10.45 -31.80 -7.19
CA LEU A 65 11.81 -31.39 -7.05
C LEU A 65 12.61 -32.60 -7.56
N LYS A 66 12.83 -32.65 -8.85
CA LYS A 66 13.95 -33.42 -9.37
C LYS A 66 15.15 -32.90 -8.61
N SER A 67 15.54 -33.62 -7.58
CA SER A 67 16.66 -33.28 -6.71
C SER A 67 17.89 -33.20 -7.59
N ILE A 68 18.28 -32.00 -7.94
CA ILE A 68 19.62 -31.75 -8.46
C ILE A 68 20.52 -31.81 -7.22
N GLY A 69 20.89 -33.01 -6.84
CA GLY A 69 21.58 -33.27 -5.60
C GLY A 69 20.63 -33.47 -4.41
N ARG A 70 21.17 -33.90 -3.28
CA ARG A 70 20.43 -34.16 -2.06
C ARG A 70 20.06 -32.91 -1.27
N ILE A 71 20.67 -31.74 -1.61
CA ILE A 71 20.52 -30.51 -0.82
C ILE A 71 19.45 -29.61 -1.41
N GLU A 72 18.41 -29.38 -0.63
CA GLU A 72 17.40 -28.36 -0.92
C GLU A 72 17.78 -27.04 -0.25
N SER A 73 17.40 -25.92 -0.87
CA SER A 73 17.66 -24.58 -0.36
C SER A 73 16.44 -23.69 -0.57
N LYS A 74 15.96 -23.06 0.51
CA LYS A 74 14.79 -22.15 0.45
C LYS A 74 15.04 -20.84 1.18
N GLN A 75 14.57 -19.74 0.56
CA GLN A 75 14.60 -18.43 1.21
C GLN A 75 13.63 -18.39 2.39
N PHE A 76 14.08 -17.86 3.52
CA PHE A 76 13.37 -17.90 4.79
C PHE A 76 13.10 -16.53 5.39
N GLY A 77 14.13 -15.68 5.57
CA GLY A 77 14.07 -14.53 6.45
C GLY A 77 12.98 -13.51 6.14
N ALA A 78 12.93 -13.00 4.89
CA ALA A 78 11.90 -12.06 4.48
C ALA A 78 10.49 -12.68 4.56
N ILE A 79 10.35 -13.93 4.12
CA ILE A 79 9.09 -14.68 4.13
C ILE A 79 8.60 -14.87 5.57
N ASN A 80 9.46 -15.32 6.48
CA ASN A 80 9.08 -15.55 7.87
C ASN A 80 8.68 -14.25 8.56
N LEU A 81 9.47 -13.19 8.41
CA LEU A 81 9.17 -11.89 9.02
C LEU A 81 7.83 -11.33 8.52
N LEU A 82 7.61 -11.31 7.20
CA LEU A 82 6.34 -10.87 6.63
C LEU A 82 5.17 -11.74 7.09
N ASN A 83 5.35 -13.07 7.14
CA ASN A 83 4.32 -13.98 7.61
C ASN A 83 3.94 -13.71 9.08
N ILE A 84 4.93 -13.46 9.94
CA ILE A 84 4.69 -13.09 11.36
C ILE A 84 3.91 -11.78 11.45
N LEU A 85 4.33 -10.75 10.71
CA LEU A 85 3.73 -9.42 10.77
C LEU A 85 2.32 -9.34 10.16
N CYS A 86 2.00 -10.26 9.25
CA CYS A 86 0.82 -10.16 8.39
C CYS A 86 -0.16 -11.33 8.51
N LYS A 87 0.10 -12.32 9.38
CA LYS A 87 -0.73 -13.52 9.48
C LYS A 87 -2.20 -13.23 9.79
N ASN A 88 -2.49 -12.14 10.50
CA ASN A 88 -3.86 -11.70 10.75
C ASN A 88 -4.61 -11.32 9.46
N ILE A 89 -3.91 -10.92 8.38
CA ILE A 89 -4.54 -10.68 7.07
C ILE A 89 -5.12 -11.98 6.52
N LEU A 90 -4.43 -13.12 6.71
CA LEU A 90 -4.96 -14.42 6.32
C LEU A 90 -6.25 -14.73 7.09
N THR A 91 -6.25 -14.54 8.42
CA THR A 91 -7.45 -14.74 9.25
C THR A 91 -8.59 -13.81 8.80
N ASP A 92 -8.29 -12.53 8.52
CA ASP A 92 -9.29 -11.59 8.00
C ASP A 92 -9.84 -12.05 6.62
N LEU A 93 -8.99 -12.63 5.75
CA LEU A 93 -9.42 -13.17 4.46
C LEU A 93 -10.32 -14.40 4.61
N GLU A 94 -10.06 -15.27 5.58
CA GLU A 94 -10.85 -16.48 5.86
C GLU A 94 -12.29 -16.17 6.29
N GLU A 95 -12.57 -14.96 6.76
CA GLU A 95 -13.94 -14.51 7.06
C GLU A 95 -14.79 -14.33 5.78
N PHE A 96 -14.16 -14.03 4.62
CA PHE A 96 -14.83 -13.70 3.36
C PHE A 96 -14.63 -14.74 2.27
N TYR A 97 -13.54 -15.49 2.33
CA TYR A 97 -13.14 -16.48 1.33
C TYR A 97 -13.03 -17.86 1.96
N HIS A 98 -13.21 -18.88 1.15
CA HIS A 98 -12.89 -20.23 1.59
C HIS A 98 -11.39 -20.31 1.96
N TYR A 99 -11.04 -21.04 3.03
CA TYR A 99 -9.67 -21.07 3.59
C TYR A 99 -8.57 -21.27 2.54
N ARG A 100 -8.81 -22.12 1.51
CA ARG A 100 -7.83 -22.35 0.44
C ARG A 100 -7.68 -21.17 -0.50
N ASP A 101 -8.77 -20.48 -0.80
CA ASP A 101 -8.73 -19.28 -1.62
C ASP A 101 -8.07 -18.14 -0.84
N ALA A 102 -8.34 -18.05 0.47
CA ALA A 102 -7.69 -17.11 1.36
C ALA A 102 -6.16 -17.35 1.44
N GLU A 103 -5.73 -18.61 1.62
CA GLU A 103 -4.31 -18.99 1.56
C GLU A 103 -3.68 -18.64 0.21
N TRP A 104 -4.38 -18.87 -0.88
CA TRP A 104 -3.88 -18.59 -2.22
C TRP A 104 -3.68 -17.09 -2.46
N ILE A 105 -4.69 -16.28 -2.11
CA ILE A 105 -4.63 -14.81 -2.16
C ILE A 105 -3.48 -14.31 -1.30
N TYR A 106 -3.42 -14.78 -0.04
CA TYR A 106 -2.40 -14.38 0.92
C TYR A 106 -0.99 -14.72 0.45
N CYS A 107 -0.75 -15.96 -0.02
CA CYS A 107 0.56 -16.39 -0.50
C CYS A 107 1.00 -15.62 -1.73
N THR A 108 0.08 -15.29 -2.65
CA THR A 108 0.40 -14.47 -3.82
C THR A 108 0.81 -13.06 -3.41
N ALA A 109 0.07 -12.44 -2.48
CA ALA A 109 0.44 -11.13 -1.93
C ALA A 109 1.77 -11.17 -1.17
N LEU A 110 2.01 -12.22 -0.38
CA LEU A 110 3.26 -12.44 0.37
C LEU A 110 4.46 -12.56 -0.58
N LEU A 111 4.31 -13.30 -1.67
CA LEU A 111 5.36 -13.41 -2.69
C LEU A 111 5.61 -12.09 -3.41
N ARG A 112 4.57 -11.34 -3.79
CA ARG A 112 4.74 -10.00 -4.38
C ARG A 112 5.41 -9.02 -3.42
N ALA A 113 5.08 -9.07 -2.13
CA ALA A 113 5.71 -8.24 -1.11
C ALA A 113 7.18 -8.60 -0.87
N SER A 114 7.54 -9.90 -0.99
CA SER A 114 8.89 -10.40 -0.76
C SER A 114 9.81 -10.23 -1.98
N TYR A 115 9.26 -10.24 -3.17
CA TYR A 115 10.01 -10.20 -4.44
C TYR A 115 9.48 -9.08 -5.35
N PRO A 116 9.89 -7.83 -5.13
CA PRO A 116 9.47 -6.70 -5.95
C PRO A 116 9.64 -6.96 -7.45
N GLY A 117 8.64 -6.56 -8.24
CA GLY A 117 8.66 -6.70 -9.69
C GLY A 117 8.54 -8.14 -10.21
N ILE A 118 8.16 -9.09 -9.34
CA ILE A 118 8.01 -10.49 -9.77
C ILE A 118 6.90 -10.65 -10.82
N PRO A 119 7.21 -11.15 -12.03
CA PRO A 119 6.18 -11.50 -12.99
C PRO A 119 5.36 -12.71 -12.52
N ASP A 120 4.07 -12.75 -12.83
CA ASP A 120 3.17 -13.84 -12.39
C ASP A 120 3.63 -15.22 -12.87
N CYS A 121 4.23 -15.31 -14.05
CA CYS A 121 4.82 -16.55 -14.56
C CYS A 121 6.01 -17.08 -13.71
N LYS A 122 6.57 -16.26 -12.82
CA LYS A 122 7.68 -16.63 -11.91
C LYS A 122 7.22 -16.91 -10.48
N LEU A 123 5.95 -16.66 -10.13
CA LEU A 123 5.41 -16.91 -8.79
C LEU A 123 5.61 -18.36 -8.35
N ARG A 124 5.35 -19.34 -9.24
CA ARG A 124 5.59 -20.75 -8.94
C ARG A 124 7.04 -21.04 -8.53
N ALA A 125 8.01 -20.50 -9.26
CA ALA A 125 9.42 -20.72 -8.95
C ALA A 125 9.77 -20.12 -7.58
N ARG A 126 9.29 -18.92 -7.27
CA ARG A 126 9.52 -18.29 -5.95
C ARG A 126 8.80 -19.01 -4.84
N TYR A 127 7.59 -19.50 -5.06
CA TYR A 127 6.86 -20.32 -4.10
C TYR A 127 7.67 -21.57 -3.73
N ILE A 128 8.15 -22.33 -4.71
CA ILE A 128 8.92 -23.56 -4.51
C ILE A 128 10.24 -23.30 -3.77
N HIS A 129 10.95 -22.21 -4.14
CA HIS A 129 12.26 -21.87 -3.58
C HIS A 129 12.20 -20.97 -2.35
N SER A 130 11.04 -20.84 -1.71
CA SER A 130 10.86 -20.11 -0.47
C SER A 130 10.06 -20.91 0.55
N PHE A 131 10.13 -20.48 1.81
CA PHE A 131 9.37 -21.09 2.89
C PHE A 131 7.85 -20.90 2.80
N VAL A 132 7.34 -20.14 1.82
CA VAL A 132 5.90 -20.09 1.55
C VAL A 132 5.37 -21.49 1.25
N SER A 133 6.12 -22.33 0.52
CA SER A 133 5.72 -23.71 0.23
C SER A 133 5.77 -24.65 1.44
N GLU A 134 6.55 -24.32 2.46
CA GLU A 134 6.58 -25.06 3.73
C GLU A 134 5.43 -24.63 4.65
N PHE A 135 5.14 -23.31 4.71
CA PHE A 135 4.06 -22.77 5.53
C PHE A 135 2.67 -23.09 4.95
N TYR A 136 2.55 -23.12 3.63
CA TYR A 136 1.29 -23.28 2.89
C TYR A 136 1.46 -24.31 1.75
N PRO A 137 1.64 -25.59 2.05
CA PRO A 137 2.05 -26.61 1.06
C PRO A 137 0.98 -26.97 0.03
N GLY A 138 -0.26 -26.53 0.23
CA GLY A 138 -1.39 -26.86 -0.65
C GLY A 138 -1.66 -25.86 -1.78
N VAL A 139 -0.89 -24.77 -1.85
CA VAL A 139 -1.17 -23.66 -2.77
C VAL A 139 -0.59 -23.91 -4.17
N THR A 140 -1.39 -23.66 -5.21
CA THR A 140 -0.97 -23.80 -6.62
C THR A 140 -0.65 -22.46 -7.24
N MET A 141 0.63 -22.24 -7.60
CA MET A 141 1.14 -20.97 -8.16
C MET A 141 1.45 -21.03 -9.65
N ASN A 142 0.75 -21.89 -10.41
CA ASN A 142 0.88 -21.90 -11.86
C ASN A 142 0.25 -20.65 -12.45
N LYS A 143 0.81 -20.12 -13.56
CA LYS A 143 0.35 -18.90 -14.21
C LYS A 143 -1.15 -18.90 -14.49
N ASP A 144 -1.68 -19.99 -15.03
CA ASP A 144 -3.10 -20.08 -15.41
C ASP A 144 -4.01 -20.02 -14.18
N HIS A 145 -3.63 -20.69 -13.09
CA HIS A 145 -4.36 -20.64 -11.84
C HIS A 145 -4.29 -19.26 -11.18
N VAL A 146 -3.13 -18.58 -11.25
CA VAL A 146 -3.01 -17.21 -10.73
C VAL A 146 -3.91 -16.26 -11.52
N THR A 147 -3.95 -16.39 -12.85
CA THR A 147 -4.86 -15.61 -13.70
C THR A 147 -6.33 -15.93 -13.37
N GLU A 148 -6.67 -17.21 -13.17
CA GLU A 148 -8.02 -17.64 -12.76
C GLU A 148 -8.42 -17.02 -11.40
N MET A 149 -7.51 -17.02 -10.43
CA MET A 149 -7.74 -16.36 -9.14
C MET A 149 -8.02 -14.87 -9.30
N PHE A 150 -7.22 -14.15 -10.08
CA PHE A 150 -7.46 -12.73 -10.34
C PHE A 150 -8.81 -12.49 -11.00
N THR A 151 -9.16 -13.29 -11.99
CA THR A 151 -10.47 -13.20 -12.66
C THR A 151 -11.60 -13.40 -11.66
N LEU A 152 -11.51 -14.44 -10.82
CA LEU A 152 -12.50 -14.70 -9.77
C LEU A 152 -12.63 -13.54 -8.75
N LEU A 153 -11.51 -12.96 -8.35
CA LEU A 153 -11.51 -11.82 -7.43
C LEU A 153 -12.17 -10.58 -8.05
N GLY A 154 -11.92 -10.32 -9.33
CA GLY A 154 -12.57 -9.23 -10.06
C GLY A 154 -14.04 -9.46 -10.30
N GLU A 155 -14.47 -10.69 -10.65
CA GLU A 155 -15.88 -11.08 -10.78
C GLU A 155 -16.62 -10.97 -9.42
N GLN A 156 -15.92 -11.29 -8.34
CA GLN A 156 -16.43 -11.24 -6.97
C GLN A 156 -16.06 -9.92 -6.25
N PHE A 157 -15.97 -8.82 -6.97
CA PHE A 157 -15.55 -7.52 -6.41
C PHE A 157 -16.36 -7.08 -5.17
N VAL A 158 -17.61 -7.51 -5.04
CA VAL A 158 -18.43 -7.26 -3.84
C VAL A 158 -17.83 -7.93 -2.60
N THR A 159 -17.22 -9.10 -2.74
CA THR A 159 -16.54 -9.78 -1.62
C THR A 159 -15.24 -9.06 -1.25
N THR A 160 -14.47 -8.59 -2.24
CA THR A 160 -13.28 -7.78 -1.99
C THR A 160 -13.64 -6.45 -1.30
N GLU A 161 -14.74 -5.79 -1.73
CA GLU A 161 -15.26 -4.59 -1.06
C GLU A 161 -15.65 -4.88 0.40
N LYS A 162 -16.34 -5.99 0.69
CA LYS A 162 -16.69 -6.39 2.07
C LYS A 162 -15.46 -6.60 2.95
N PHE A 163 -14.43 -7.26 2.43
CA PHE A 163 -13.15 -7.39 3.13
C PHE A 163 -12.54 -6.02 3.46
N MET A 164 -12.52 -5.09 2.51
CA MET A 164 -11.99 -3.74 2.74
C MET A 164 -12.86 -2.95 3.74
N ILE A 165 -14.18 -3.09 3.68
CA ILE A 165 -15.11 -2.47 4.63
C ILE A 165 -14.86 -2.98 6.06
N SER A 166 -14.58 -4.27 6.25
CA SER A 166 -14.28 -4.81 7.60
C SER A 166 -13.02 -4.19 8.21
N ARG A 167 -12.05 -3.81 7.39
CA ARG A 167 -10.84 -3.11 7.84
C ARG A 167 -11.11 -1.67 8.26
N LEU A 168 -12.10 -1.02 7.67
CA LEU A 168 -12.53 0.34 8.01
C LEU A 168 -13.34 0.39 9.31
N GLY A 169 -13.95 -0.71 9.76
CA GLY A 169 -14.79 -0.76 10.97
C GLY A 169 -14.03 -0.55 12.30
N LYS A 170 -12.73 -0.26 12.26
CA LYS A 170 -11.91 0.10 13.43
C LYS A 170 -11.60 1.60 13.50
N ILE A 171 -12.08 2.40 12.54
CA ILE A 171 -11.85 3.86 12.47
C ILE A 171 -12.88 4.54 13.38
N SER A 172 -12.42 5.52 14.16
CA SER A 172 -13.24 6.39 14.98
C SER A 172 -13.39 7.78 14.34
N GLU A 173 -14.33 8.59 14.85
CA GLU A 173 -14.62 9.94 14.36
C GLU A 173 -13.39 10.87 14.36
N ASP A 174 -12.48 10.68 15.33
CA ASP A 174 -11.27 11.48 15.47
C ASP A 174 -10.09 10.96 14.63
N ASP A 175 -10.22 9.81 13.98
CA ASP A 175 -9.14 9.22 13.20
C ASP A 175 -9.00 9.91 11.84
N LEU A 176 -7.75 10.09 11.39
CA LEU A 176 -7.45 10.62 10.08
C LEU A 176 -7.57 9.55 9.01
N VAL A 177 -8.31 9.87 7.95
CA VAL A 177 -8.41 9.05 6.74
C VAL A 177 -7.90 9.85 5.54
N VAL A 178 -6.65 9.65 5.17
CA VAL A 178 -6.09 10.30 3.99
C VAL A 178 -6.58 9.59 2.73
N ILE A 179 -7.21 10.35 1.83
CA ILE A 179 -7.70 9.82 0.55
C ILE A 179 -6.91 10.47 -0.59
N ASP A 180 -6.35 9.64 -1.46
CA ASP A 180 -5.66 10.12 -2.64
C ASP A 180 -5.72 9.11 -3.79
N GLY A 181 -5.52 9.61 -5.02
CA GLY A 181 -5.59 8.85 -6.26
C GLY A 181 -4.23 8.74 -6.96
N CYS A 182 -3.91 7.53 -7.41
CA CYS A 182 -2.70 7.21 -8.12
C CYS A 182 -3.03 6.64 -9.51
N LEU A 183 -2.50 7.23 -10.58
CA LEU A 183 -2.61 6.67 -11.92
C LEU A 183 -1.60 5.54 -12.09
N LYS A 184 -2.07 4.42 -12.63
CA LYS A 184 -1.28 3.26 -12.99
C LYS A 184 -1.36 3.06 -14.50
N GLN A 185 -0.22 2.85 -15.15
CA GLN A 185 -0.14 2.65 -16.59
C GLN A 185 -0.69 1.29 -16.98
N ASP A 186 -1.48 1.25 -18.05
CA ASP A 186 -2.01 0.04 -18.63
C ASP A 186 -1.27 -0.31 -19.92
N ASN A 187 -0.62 -1.46 -19.92
CA ASN A 187 0.08 -2.05 -21.05
C ASN A 187 -0.66 -3.28 -21.60
N GLY A 188 -1.86 -3.54 -21.10
CA GLY A 188 -2.74 -4.61 -21.56
C GLY A 188 -3.62 -4.18 -22.75
N ASP A 189 -3.95 -5.13 -23.62
CA ASP A 189 -4.88 -4.89 -24.71
C ASP A 189 -6.33 -5.11 -24.22
N ASN A 190 -7.25 -4.25 -24.69
CA ASN A 190 -8.71 -4.41 -24.51
C ASN A 190 -9.27 -4.21 -23.09
N LEU A 191 -8.58 -3.47 -22.21
CA LEU A 191 -9.15 -3.10 -20.92
C LEU A 191 -10.15 -1.94 -21.09
N SER A 192 -11.39 -2.11 -20.63
CA SER A 192 -12.40 -1.04 -20.69
C SER A 192 -12.13 0.05 -19.63
N ILE A 193 -11.46 -0.29 -18.53
CA ILE A 193 -11.01 0.64 -17.48
C ILE A 193 -9.79 1.47 -17.92
N SER A 194 -9.06 1.01 -18.94
CA SER A 194 -7.88 1.68 -19.48
C SER A 194 -8.29 2.85 -20.35
N LYS A 195 -8.07 4.07 -19.86
CA LYS A 195 -8.44 5.32 -20.54
C LYS A 195 -7.34 6.36 -20.43
N ALA A 196 -7.28 7.25 -21.45
CA ALA A 196 -6.40 8.40 -21.38
C ALA A 196 -6.86 9.35 -20.25
N SER A 197 -5.96 9.63 -19.31
CA SER A 197 -6.21 10.58 -18.23
C SER A 197 -5.98 12.01 -18.71
N ARG A 198 -6.73 12.98 -18.17
CA ARG A 198 -6.46 14.40 -18.38
C ARG A 198 -5.07 14.83 -17.92
N LYS A 199 -4.55 14.17 -16.86
CA LYS A 199 -3.21 14.43 -16.31
C LYS A 199 -2.08 13.97 -17.26
N THR A 200 -2.37 13.02 -18.17
CA THR A 200 -1.41 12.40 -19.09
C THR A 200 -1.83 12.53 -20.56
N SER A 201 -2.73 13.44 -20.87
CA SER A 201 -3.28 13.63 -22.23
C SER A 201 -2.23 13.89 -23.32
N ALA A 202 -1.10 14.50 -22.96
CA ALA A 202 0.00 14.78 -23.89
C ALA A 202 0.71 13.50 -24.38
N THR A 203 0.74 12.43 -23.59
CA THR A 203 1.46 11.19 -23.90
C THR A 203 0.61 10.13 -24.60
N LYS A 204 -0.72 10.30 -24.63
CA LYS A 204 -1.70 9.33 -25.13
C LYS A 204 -1.62 7.95 -24.47
N VAL A 205 -0.92 7.83 -23.35
CA VAL A 205 -0.82 6.58 -22.58
C VAL A 205 -2.11 6.38 -21.80
N CYS A 206 -2.66 5.17 -21.87
CA CYS A 206 -3.85 4.80 -21.13
C CYS A 206 -3.48 4.35 -19.71
N HIS A 207 -4.36 4.65 -18.77
CA HIS A 207 -4.19 4.38 -17.34
C HIS A 207 -5.54 3.94 -16.76
N HIS A 208 -5.48 3.27 -15.61
CA HIS A 208 -6.59 3.26 -14.66
C HIS A 208 -6.21 4.07 -13.41
N LEU A 209 -7.23 4.51 -12.67
CA LEU A 209 -7.07 5.26 -11.44
C LEU A 209 -7.25 4.33 -10.24
N MET A 210 -6.24 4.28 -9.38
CA MET A 210 -6.31 3.60 -8.08
C MET A 210 -6.58 4.64 -7.00
N MET A 211 -7.75 4.56 -6.36
CA MET A 211 -8.04 5.34 -5.15
C MET A 211 -7.61 4.54 -3.92
N TYR A 212 -6.98 5.22 -2.97
CA TYR A 212 -6.57 4.66 -1.68
C TYR A 212 -7.12 5.48 -0.52
N ALA A 213 -7.54 4.79 0.54
CA ALA A 213 -7.62 5.37 1.88
C ALA A 213 -6.44 4.85 2.71
N TYR A 214 -5.81 5.74 3.46
CA TYR A 214 -4.59 5.50 4.23
C TYR A 214 -4.77 6.01 5.66
N SER A 215 -4.34 5.23 6.64
CA SER A 215 -4.27 5.66 8.04
C SER A 215 -2.88 6.19 8.37
N PRO A 216 -2.71 7.48 8.67
CA PRO A 216 -1.45 8.01 9.17
C PRO A 216 -1.04 7.39 10.51
N LEU A 217 -2.02 7.08 11.37
CA LEU A 217 -1.79 6.47 12.68
C LEU A 217 -1.15 5.08 12.54
N GLU A 218 -1.73 4.23 11.71
CA GLU A 218 -1.23 2.87 11.47
C GLU A 218 -0.05 2.85 10.47
N GLY A 219 0.06 3.88 9.63
CA GLY A 219 1.06 3.96 8.56
C GLY A 219 0.83 2.94 7.44
N GLU A 220 -0.43 2.51 7.22
CA GLU A 220 -0.79 1.48 6.25
C GLU A 220 -2.06 1.84 5.44
N PRO A 221 -2.26 1.24 4.24
CA PRO A 221 -3.48 1.42 3.48
C PRO A 221 -4.65 0.70 4.16
N LEU A 222 -5.79 1.39 4.25
CA LEU A 222 -7.04 0.85 4.79
C LEU A 222 -7.83 0.10 3.72
N CYS A 223 -8.01 0.74 2.57
CA CYS A 223 -8.72 0.17 1.43
C CYS A 223 -8.27 0.81 0.12
N SER A 224 -8.66 0.18 -1.00
CA SER A 224 -8.42 0.71 -2.34
C SER A 224 -9.56 0.34 -3.29
N LYS A 225 -9.66 1.07 -4.41
CA LYS A 225 -10.61 0.76 -5.48
C LYS A 225 -10.08 1.25 -6.83
N VAL A 226 -10.36 0.45 -7.86
CA VAL A 226 -10.01 0.74 -9.26
C VAL A 226 -11.11 1.55 -9.92
N TYR A 227 -10.72 2.55 -10.70
CA TYR A 227 -11.60 3.36 -11.55
C TYR A 227 -11.02 3.52 -12.96
N PRO A 228 -11.86 3.76 -13.98
CA PRO A 228 -11.35 4.12 -15.30
C PRO A 228 -10.46 5.36 -15.27
N GLY A 229 -9.38 5.37 -16.06
CA GLY A 229 -8.36 6.41 -16.02
C GLY A 229 -8.83 7.82 -16.42
N ASN A 230 -9.97 7.94 -17.07
CA ASN A 230 -10.61 9.22 -17.41
C ASN A 230 -11.51 9.78 -16.30
N VAL A 231 -11.75 9.02 -15.23
CA VAL A 231 -12.49 9.50 -14.07
C VAL A 231 -11.62 10.48 -13.28
N THR A 232 -12.19 11.58 -12.83
CA THR A 232 -11.48 12.57 -12.01
C THR A 232 -11.52 12.16 -10.54
N ASP A 233 -10.50 12.54 -9.78
CA ASP A 233 -10.41 12.24 -8.34
C ASP A 233 -11.68 12.71 -7.60
N ALA A 234 -12.23 13.85 -7.97
CA ALA A 234 -13.45 14.41 -7.37
C ALA A 234 -14.71 13.56 -7.62
N VAL A 235 -14.80 12.86 -8.75
CA VAL A 235 -15.91 11.93 -9.04
C VAL A 235 -15.66 10.58 -8.37
N ALA A 236 -14.42 10.13 -8.41
CA ALA A 236 -14.03 8.85 -7.81
C ALA A 236 -14.24 8.84 -6.29
N VAL A 237 -13.94 9.94 -5.58
CA VAL A 237 -14.03 10.00 -4.12
C VAL A 237 -15.46 9.80 -3.60
N GLU A 238 -16.46 10.34 -4.28
CA GLU A 238 -17.86 10.21 -3.89
C GLU A 238 -18.32 8.74 -3.94
N ASP A 239 -18.04 8.06 -5.06
CA ASP A 239 -18.31 6.63 -5.19
C ASP A 239 -17.45 5.79 -4.20
N PHE A 240 -16.17 6.16 -4.03
CA PHE A 240 -15.24 5.46 -3.15
C PHE A 240 -15.72 5.45 -1.70
N VAL A 241 -16.07 6.61 -1.15
CA VAL A 241 -16.57 6.76 0.22
C VAL A 241 -17.89 6.01 0.40
N LYS A 242 -18.81 6.18 -0.53
CA LYS A 242 -20.13 5.54 -0.50
C LYS A 242 -20.05 4.01 -0.60
N ARG A 243 -19.29 3.49 -1.56
CA ARG A 243 -19.18 2.04 -1.81
C ARG A 243 -18.45 1.31 -0.69
N LEU A 244 -17.37 1.88 -0.19
CA LEU A 244 -16.59 1.30 0.89
C LEU A 244 -17.13 1.66 2.27
N LYS A 245 -18.22 2.43 2.33
CA LYS A 245 -18.90 2.78 3.60
C LYS A 245 -17.97 3.46 4.61
N ILE A 246 -17.13 4.40 4.13
CA ILE A 246 -16.35 5.24 5.04
C ILE A 246 -17.33 6.21 5.69
N ARG A 247 -17.63 6.04 6.99
CA ARG A 247 -18.68 6.76 7.68
C ARG A 247 -18.19 7.60 8.84
N GLU A 248 -16.96 7.40 9.25
CA GLU A 248 -16.36 8.03 10.41
C GLU A 248 -14.94 8.48 10.06
N GLY A 249 -14.44 9.50 10.77
CA GLY A 249 -13.11 10.03 10.64
C GLY A 249 -13.01 11.35 9.88
N ILE A 250 -11.83 11.94 9.89
CA ILE A 250 -11.53 13.19 9.19
C ILE A 250 -10.86 12.88 7.86
N MET A 251 -11.58 13.05 6.76
CA MET A 251 -11.04 12.89 5.42
C MET A 251 -10.08 14.02 5.08
N VAL A 252 -8.83 13.68 4.82
CA VAL A 252 -7.81 14.62 4.35
C VAL A 252 -7.43 14.28 2.90
N ALA A 253 -7.48 15.28 2.02
CA ALA A 253 -7.19 15.08 0.60
C ALA A 253 -6.41 16.25 0.01
N ASP A 254 -5.86 16.09 -1.20
CA ASP A 254 -5.10 17.12 -1.90
C ASP A 254 -6.00 18.15 -2.60
N ARG A 255 -5.39 19.20 -3.15
CA ARG A 255 -6.05 20.28 -3.92
C ARG A 255 -6.86 19.79 -5.13
N GLY A 256 -6.60 18.58 -5.63
CA GLY A 256 -7.38 17.93 -6.69
C GLY A 256 -8.81 17.61 -6.27
N PHE A 257 -9.07 17.45 -4.97
CA PHE A 257 -10.38 17.20 -4.40
C PHE A 257 -11.08 18.52 -4.08
N ARG A 258 -12.19 18.76 -4.76
CA ARG A 258 -12.93 20.02 -4.60
C ARG A 258 -13.60 20.08 -3.23
N PRO A 259 -13.45 21.18 -2.45
CA PRO A 259 -14.07 21.32 -1.14
C PRO A 259 -15.59 21.09 -1.16
N GLU A 260 -16.27 21.51 -2.23
CA GLU A 260 -17.71 21.35 -2.38
C GLU A 260 -18.13 19.86 -2.48
N VAL A 261 -17.29 19.01 -3.08
CA VAL A 261 -17.54 17.57 -3.16
C VAL A 261 -17.29 16.92 -1.80
N MET A 262 -16.19 17.26 -1.14
CA MET A 262 -15.85 16.71 0.17
C MET A 262 -16.88 17.08 1.22
N LYS A 263 -17.37 18.33 1.21
CA LYS A 263 -18.45 18.78 2.06
C LYS A 263 -19.71 17.94 1.86
N ARG A 264 -20.15 17.75 0.62
CA ARG A 264 -21.35 16.94 0.30
C ARG A 264 -21.20 15.49 0.77
N VAL A 265 -20.01 14.89 0.57
CA VAL A 265 -19.74 13.52 1.02
C VAL A 265 -19.77 13.41 2.54
N ALA A 266 -19.22 14.40 3.26
CA ALA A 266 -19.26 14.45 4.72
C ALA A 266 -20.69 14.64 5.25
N GLU A 267 -21.50 15.49 4.61
CA GLU A 267 -22.90 15.72 5.00
C GLU A 267 -23.81 14.48 4.93
N GLU A 268 -23.39 13.43 4.19
CA GLU A 268 -24.14 12.16 4.14
C GLU A 268 -23.96 11.28 5.39
N HIS A 269 -22.96 11.57 6.27
CA HIS A 269 -22.62 10.78 7.45
C HIS A 269 -22.22 11.66 8.63
N GLU A 270 -22.90 11.51 9.77
CA GLU A 270 -22.74 12.36 10.96
C GLU A 270 -21.31 12.31 11.55
N GLY A 271 -20.65 11.14 11.52
CA GLY A 271 -19.28 10.94 12.03
C GLY A 271 -18.16 11.17 11.00
N LEU A 272 -18.50 11.64 9.78
CA LEU A 272 -17.53 11.83 8.71
C LEU A 272 -17.29 13.31 8.45
N HIS A 273 -16.05 13.73 8.60
CA HIS A 273 -15.62 15.12 8.48
C HIS A 273 -14.59 15.27 7.35
N TYR A 274 -14.26 16.50 7.00
CA TYR A 274 -13.27 16.75 5.97
C TYR A 274 -12.29 17.87 6.33
N LEU A 275 -11.07 17.79 5.80
CA LEU A 275 -10.05 18.82 5.88
C LEU A 275 -9.30 18.88 4.53
N VAL A 276 -9.56 19.91 3.74
CA VAL A 276 -9.00 20.02 2.37
C VAL A 276 -8.51 21.42 2.06
N PRO A 277 -7.49 21.58 1.21
CA PRO A 277 -6.98 22.89 0.86
C PRO A 277 -7.96 23.67 -0.03
N LEU A 278 -8.12 24.95 0.30
CA LEU A 278 -8.84 25.91 -0.52
C LEU A 278 -7.98 26.33 -1.72
N MET A 279 -8.57 26.41 -2.89
CA MET A 279 -7.88 26.89 -4.08
C MET A 279 -7.52 28.37 -3.95
N LYS A 280 -6.35 28.76 -4.49
CA LYS A 280 -5.92 30.13 -4.61
C LYS A 280 -6.97 30.99 -5.35
N GLY A 281 -7.12 32.26 -4.95
CA GLY A 281 -8.03 33.20 -5.58
C GLY A 281 -9.50 33.08 -5.15
N ARG A 282 -9.84 32.21 -4.19
CA ARG A 282 -11.21 32.12 -3.68
C ARG A 282 -11.53 33.32 -2.79
N LEU A 283 -12.54 34.10 -3.18
CA LEU A 283 -12.98 35.33 -2.46
C LEU A 283 -13.40 35.08 -1.02
N VAL A 284 -13.83 33.86 -0.68
CA VAL A 284 -14.17 33.49 0.69
C VAL A 284 -12.99 33.66 1.64
N ALA A 285 -11.76 33.39 1.20
CA ALA A 285 -10.56 33.61 2.02
C ALA A 285 -10.37 35.07 2.43
N GLU A 286 -10.66 36.00 1.53
CA GLU A 286 -10.57 37.44 1.79
C GLU A 286 -11.68 37.88 2.74
N ARG A 287 -12.92 37.50 2.44
CA ARG A 287 -14.11 37.85 3.24
C ARG A 287 -14.02 37.34 4.69
N SER A 288 -13.41 36.18 4.87
CA SER A 288 -13.20 35.57 6.17
C SER A 288 -11.94 36.05 6.90
N GLY A 289 -11.19 37.00 6.32
CA GLY A 289 -10.00 37.57 6.94
C GLY A 289 -8.85 36.59 7.12
N CYS A 290 -8.69 35.62 6.21
CA CYS A 290 -7.65 34.58 6.28
C CYS A 290 -6.20 35.10 6.14
N PHE A 291 -6.00 36.35 5.71
CA PHE A 291 -4.67 36.95 5.56
C PHE A 291 -4.24 37.81 6.74
N SER A 292 -5.05 37.90 7.80
CA SER A 292 -4.69 38.61 9.04
C SER A 292 -4.40 37.57 10.15
N PHE A 293 -3.17 37.11 10.21
CA PHE A 293 -2.71 36.10 11.17
C PHE A 293 -2.65 36.69 12.59
N ASP A 294 -3.06 35.90 13.57
CA ASP A 294 -3.16 36.33 14.99
C ASP A 294 -2.35 35.43 15.94
N THR A 295 -1.90 34.28 15.45
CA THR A 295 -1.13 33.31 16.25
C THR A 295 0.09 32.82 15.47
N VAL A 296 1.13 32.37 16.19
CA VAL A 296 2.35 31.80 15.59
C VAL A 296 2.64 30.47 16.28
N MET A 297 2.79 29.43 15.49
CA MET A 297 3.26 28.11 15.93
C MET A 297 4.70 27.89 15.48
N MET A 298 5.49 27.17 16.29
CA MET A 298 6.88 26.83 15.97
C MET A 298 6.94 25.42 15.40
N ARG A 299 7.52 25.28 14.22
CA ARG A 299 7.74 24.00 13.54
C ARG A 299 9.23 23.74 13.32
N ASP A 300 9.59 22.51 12.98
CA ASP A 300 11.00 22.13 12.70
C ASP A 300 11.61 22.99 11.58
N ASP A 301 10.79 23.42 10.62
CA ASP A 301 11.18 24.27 9.48
C ASP A 301 11.09 25.78 9.77
N GLY A 302 10.72 26.19 10.97
CA GLY A 302 10.62 27.57 11.39
C GLY A 302 9.21 28.01 11.83
N PRO A 303 9.02 29.32 12.09
CA PRO A 303 7.73 29.84 12.53
C PRO A 303 6.69 29.79 11.40
N VAL A 304 5.46 29.42 11.75
CA VAL A 304 4.30 29.47 10.87
C VAL A 304 3.22 30.32 11.54
N SER A 305 2.85 31.44 10.91
CA SER A 305 1.73 32.25 11.38
C SER A 305 0.41 31.55 11.00
N CYS A 306 -0.54 31.53 11.91
CA CYS A 306 -1.82 30.85 11.68
C CYS A 306 -3.02 31.66 12.17
N LYS A 307 -4.20 31.28 11.66
CA LYS A 307 -5.50 31.80 12.09
C LYS A 307 -6.60 30.82 11.77
N ARG A 308 -7.58 30.71 12.66
CA ARG A 308 -8.87 30.08 12.40
C ARG A 308 -9.93 31.15 12.18
N SER A 309 -10.72 31.03 11.13
CA SER A 309 -11.80 31.96 10.79
C SER A 309 -13.08 31.19 10.44
N GLU A 310 -14.22 31.72 10.83
CA GLU A 310 -15.50 31.29 10.27
C GLU A 310 -15.62 31.72 8.81
N ALA A 311 -16.08 30.84 7.94
CA ALA A 311 -16.23 31.18 6.52
C ALA A 311 -17.40 32.15 6.33
N LYS A 312 -17.14 33.28 5.68
CA LYS A 312 -18.13 34.33 5.42
C LYS A 312 -18.50 34.44 3.94
N GLY A 313 -19.77 34.48 3.68
CA GLY A 313 -20.34 34.65 2.34
C GLY A 313 -20.25 36.10 1.83
N LYS A 314 -20.94 36.37 0.72
CA LYS A 314 -20.87 37.66 0.03
C LYS A 314 -21.43 38.81 0.88
N ASN A 315 -22.45 38.53 1.69
CA ASN A 315 -23.12 39.52 2.52
C ASN A 315 -22.70 39.42 4.02
N GLY A 316 -21.62 38.66 4.32
CA GLY A 316 -21.16 38.43 5.68
C GLY A 316 -21.86 37.29 6.42
N GLU A 317 -22.76 36.58 5.74
CA GLU A 317 -23.44 35.39 6.28
C GLU A 317 -22.46 34.27 6.60
N ASP A 318 -22.75 33.50 7.64
CA ASP A 318 -21.97 32.31 7.99
C ASP A 318 -22.27 31.17 7.00
N LEU A 319 -21.21 30.57 6.46
CA LEU A 319 -21.33 29.46 5.50
C LEU A 319 -21.30 28.07 6.16
N GLY A 320 -21.24 28.01 7.51
CA GLY A 320 -21.31 26.78 8.27
C GLY A 320 -20.06 25.91 8.16
N TYR A 321 -18.90 26.51 7.89
CA TYR A 321 -17.61 25.80 7.90
C TYR A 321 -16.45 26.72 8.32
N TRP A 322 -15.33 26.13 8.66
CA TRP A 322 -14.14 26.80 9.18
C TRP A 322 -13.03 26.89 8.12
N LEU A 323 -12.26 27.98 8.17
CA LEU A 323 -11.05 28.19 7.39
C LEU A 323 -9.85 28.31 8.33
N TYR A 324 -8.81 27.55 8.02
CA TYR A 324 -7.53 27.53 8.72
C TYR A 324 -6.49 28.10 7.77
N SER A 325 -5.97 29.28 8.06
CA SER A 325 -4.93 29.90 7.26
C SER A 325 -3.58 29.84 7.94
N PHE A 326 -2.56 29.50 7.17
CA PHE A 326 -1.17 29.35 7.60
C PHE A 326 -0.27 30.11 6.67
N LYS A 327 0.79 30.74 7.19
CA LYS A 327 1.82 31.40 6.39
C LYS A 327 3.20 31.05 6.91
N SER A 328 4.00 30.38 6.09
CA SER A 328 5.41 30.10 6.33
C SER A 328 6.28 31.17 5.64
N PRO A 329 7.06 31.98 6.37
CA PRO A 329 7.98 32.93 5.79
C PRO A 329 9.05 32.27 4.92
N LYS A 330 9.51 31.08 5.29
CA LYS A 330 10.49 30.29 4.52
C LYS A 330 9.95 29.92 3.15
N ILE A 331 8.77 29.28 3.12
CA ILE A 331 8.11 28.89 1.87
C ILE A 331 7.73 30.13 1.03
N ALA A 332 7.34 31.23 1.68
CA ALA A 332 7.05 32.48 1.00
C ALA A 332 8.26 33.01 0.24
N ALA A 333 9.43 33.02 0.86
CA ALA A 333 10.67 33.46 0.21
C ALA A 333 11.10 32.53 -0.93
N GLU A 334 10.93 31.20 -0.77
CA GLU A 334 11.21 30.22 -1.81
C GLU A 334 10.30 30.44 -3.02
N MET A 335 8.99 30.59 -2.82
CA MET A 335 8.01 30.86 -3.86
C MET A 335 8.23 32.20 -4.56
N GLU A 336 8.63 33.25 -3.82
CA GLU A 336 8.94 34.54 -4.41
C GLU A 336 10.18 34.46 -5.31
N ASN A 337 11.24 33.79 -4.85
CA ASN A 337 12.43 33.59 -5.67
C ASN A 337 12.12 32.80 -6.96
N GLU A 338 11.35 31.73 -6.86
CA GLU A 338 10.91 30.94 -8.01
C GLU A 338 10.08 31.79 -9.00
N TYR A 339 9.17 32.60 -8.48
CA TYR A 339 8.36 33.50 -9.31
C TYR A 339 9.23 34.53 -10.04
N LEU A 340 10.20 35.14 -9.35
CA LEU A 340 11.13 36.11 -9.94
C LEU A 340 12.01 35.49 -11.01
N GLU A 341 12.51 34.24 -10.78
CA GLU A 341 13.28 33.50 -11.78
C GLU A 341 12.46 33.17 -13.03
N GLN A 342 11.22 32.71 -12.87
CA GLN A 342 10.32 32.41 -13.99
C GLN A 342 9.91 33.62 -14.80
N ASN A 343 9.86 34.79 -14.18
CA ASN A 343 9.47 36.06 -14.83
C ASN A 343 10.67 36.99 -15.10
N ALA A 344 11.90 36.49 -15.10
CA ALA A 344 13.09 37.29 -15.36
C ALA A 344 12.98 38.01 -16.72
N GLY A 345 13.13 39.35 -16.71
CA GLY A 345 13.01 40.22 -17.89
C GLY A 345 11.58 40.54 -18.35
N LYS A 346 10.54 40.03 -17.65
CA LYS A 346 9.12 40.31 -17.96
C LYS A 346 8.30 40.58 -16.69
N LEU A 347 8.96 40.99 -15.60
CA LEU A 347 8.33 41.19 -14.31
C LEU A 347 7.31 42.33 -14.36
N ASP A 348 6.05 42.04 -13.99
CA ASP A 348 5.01 43.02 -13.72
C ASP A 348 4.90 43.27 -12.20
N PRO A 349 5.21 44.49 -11.72
CA PRO A 349 5.17 44.77 -10.28
C PRO A 349 3.77 44.64 -9.67
N VAL A 350 2.70 44.89 -10.41
CA VAL A 350 1.31 44.82 -9.94
C VAL A 350 0.92 43.36 -9.75
N LEU A 351 1.28 42.51 -10.69
CA LEU A 351 1.05 41.06 -10.58
C LEU A 351 1.89 40.45 -9.48
N LEU A 352 3.16 40.86 -9.33
CA LEU A 352 4.01 40.40 -8.23
C LEU A 352 3.40 40.70 -6.86
N GLU A 353 2.89 41.92 -6.65
CA GLU A 353 2.31 42.29 -5.35
C GLU A 353 1.02 41.51 -5.06
N ALA A 354 0.21 41.25 -6.07
CA ALA A 354 -0.97 40.39 -5.95
C ALA A 354 -0.58 38.93 -5.61
N GLU A 355 0.50 38.42 -6.21
CA GLU A 355 1.01 37.07 -5.97
C GLU A 355 1.67 36.92 -4.59
N ARG A 356 2.44 37.94 -4.14
CA ARG A 356 3.12 37.97 -2.82
C ARG A 356 2.18 37.68 -1.65
N ARG A 357 0.93 38.09 -1.77
CA ARG A 357 -0.09 37.84 -0.76
C ARG A 357 -0.30 36.34 -0.52
N TRP A 358 -0.10 35.51 -1.56
CA TRP A 358 -0.31 34.08 -1.55
C TRP A 358 0.97 33.26 -1.32
N PHE A 359 2.14 33.90 -1.38
CA PHE A 359 3.40 33.18 -1.18
C PHE A 359 3.49 32.65 0.24
N GLY A 360 3.76 31.34 0.36
CA GLY A 360 3.84 30.62 1.61
C GLY A 360 2.51 30.46 2.35
N VAL A 361 1.38 30.81 1.71
CA VAL A 361 0.05 30.68 2.33
C VAL A 361 -0.60 29.37 1.95
N LEU A 362 -1.04 28.63 2.99
CA LEU A 362 -1.91 27.46 2.92
C LEU A 362 -3.23 27.83 3.62
N ILE A 363 -4.36 27.59 2.97
CA ILE A 363 -5.68 27.74 3.59
C ILE A 363 -6.38 26.40 3.49
N LEU A 364 -6.82 25.85 4.62
CA LEU A 364 -7.60 24.62 4.70
C LEU A 364 -9.05 24.95 5.04
N GLN A 365 -9.97 24.15 4.56
CA GLN A 365 -11.40 24.21 4.84
C GLN A 365 -11.82 22.93 5.54
N SER A 366 -12.62 23.04 6.61
CA SER A 366 -13.21 21.93 7.35
C SER A 366 -14.60 22.30 7.87
N ASP A 367 -15.47 21.32 8.00
CA ASP A 367 -16.75 21.42 8.70
C ASP A 367 -16.58 21.44 10.23
N GLN A 368 -15.47 20.93 10.75
CA GLN A 368 -15.17 20.91 12.19
C GLN A 368 -14.42 22.15 12.66
N LYS A 369 -14.67 22.52 13.91
CA LYS A 369 -13.91 23.55 14.64
C LYS A 369 -12.69 22.95 15.31
N LEU A 370 -11.63 22.71 14.52
CA LEU A 370 -10.36 22.16 14.97
C LEU A 370 -9.46 23.22 15.63
N ASP A 371 -8.47 22.79 16.38
CA ASP A 371 -7.34 23.62 16.73
C ASP A 371 -6.46 23.88 15.48
N PRO A 372 -5.95 25.10 15.24
CA PRO A 372 -5.13 25.38 14.06
C PRO A 372 -3.88 24.50 13.95
N GLU A 373 -3.21 24.21 15.05
CA GLU A 373 -2.02 23.36 15.07
C GLU A 373 -2.39 21.93 14.68
N PHE A 374 -3.47 21.39 15.25
CA PHE A 374 -3.99 20.08 14.88
C PHE A 374 -4.40 20.02 13.40
N ALA A 375 -5.10 21.04 12.87
CA ALA A 375 -5.48 21.07 11.45
C ALA A 375 -4.26 21.10 10.52
N TYR A 376 -3.18 21.78 10.93
CA TYR A 376 -1.92 21.79 10.19
C TYR A 376 -1.26 20.42 10.20
N ASP A 377 -1.19 19.77 11.37
CA ASP A 377 -0.60 18.44 11.54
C ASP A 377 -1.36 17.39 10.74
N CYS A 378 -2.70 17.41 10.79
CA CYS A 378 -3.53 16.52 10.00
C CYS A 378 -3.26 16.64 8.50
N TYR A 379 -3.07 17.88 8.00
CA TYR A 379 -2.75 18.09 6.60
C TYR A 379 -1.31 17.71 6.25
N ASP A 380 -0.36 17.92 7.17
CA ASP A 380 1.03 17.48 7.00
C ASP A 380 1.13 15.94 6.98
N ASP A 381 0.36 15.26 7.83
CA ASP A 381 0.28 13.79 7.87
C ASP A 381 -0.23 13.18 6.55
N ARG A 382 -0.92 13.97 5.71
CA ARG A 382 -1.30 13.57 4.33
C ARG A 382 -0.08 13.11 3.52
N TRP A 383 1.08 13.75 3.74
CA TRP A 383 2.30 13.35 3.05
C TRP A 383 2.72 11.90 3.35
N GLY A 384 2.15 11.27 4.37
CA GLY A 384 2.35 9.84 4.68
C GLY A 384 1.88 8.89 3.56
N ILE A 385 0.93 9.32 2.71
CA ILE A 385 0.47 8.51 1.56
C ILE A 385 1.47 8.50 0.40
N GLU A 386 2.28 9.54 0.23
CA GLU A 386 3.29 9.58 -0.85
C GLU A 386 4.34 8.47 -0.74
N PRO A 387 4.94 8.20 0.45
CA PRO A 387 5.76 7.02 0.66
C PRO A 387 5.05 5.70 0.39
N LEU A 388 3.72 5.63 0.58
CA LEU A 388 2.93 4.46 0.22
C LEU A 388 2.87 4.28 -1.30
N PHE A 389 2.57 5.36 -2.06
CA PHE A 389 2.58 5.30 -3.52
C PHE A 389 3.98 5.01 -4.08
N LYS A 390 5.02 5.57 -3.46
CA LYS A 390 6.40 5.24 -3.80
C LYS A 390 6.70 3.77 -3.52
N LEU A 391 6.20 3.22 -2.41
CA LEU A 391 6.33 1.80 -2.09
C LEU A 391 5.61 0.94 -3.13
N HIS A 392 4.37 1.28 -3.49
CA HIS A 392 3.58 0.60 -4.51
C HIS A 392 4.29 0.64 -5.88
N LYS A 393 4.63 1.83 -6.39
CA LYS A 393 5.21 2.00 -7.73
C LYS A 393 6.66 1.52 -7.82
N THR A 394 7.52 2.03 -6.95
CA THR A 394 8.98 1.83 -7.05
C THR A 394 9.47 0.75 -6.08
N GLY A 395 8.83 0.63 -4.91
CA GLY A 395 9.19 -0.36 -3.90
C GLY A 395 8.84 -1.76 -4.33
N LEU A 396 7.61 -1.97 -4.79
CA LEU A 396 7.08 -3.25 -5.27
C LEU A 396 7.18 -3.42 -6.80
N GLU A 397 7.49 -2.35 -7.55
CA GLU A 397 7.58 -2.35 -9.02
C GLU A 397 6.29 -2.86 -9.70
N ILE A 398 5.14 -2.40 -9.19
CA ILE A 398 3.81 -2.75 -9.69
C ILE A 398 3.09 -1.53 -10.27
N ASP A 399 3.80 -0.64 -10.93
CA ASP A 399 3.33 0.61 -11.51
C ASP A 399 2.71 0.46 -12.91
N ASP A 400 2.81 -0.72 -13.49
CA ASP A 400 2.13 -1.08 -14.75
C ASP A 400 1.30 -2.35 -14.60
N THR A 401 0.30 -2.53 -15.48
CA THR A 401 -0.45 -3.77 -15.60
C THR A 401 -0.43 -4.28 -17.05
N ARG A 402 -0.49 -5.60 -17.21
CA ARG A 402 -0.49 -6.29 -18.49
C ARG A 402 -1.62 -7.31 -18.58
N GLU A 403 -2.64 -7.10 -17.78
CA GLU A 403 -3.81 -7.96 -17.74
C GLU A 403 -4.63 -7.84 -19.02
N LYS A 404 -5.44 -8.87 -19.32
CA LYS A 404 -6.18 -8.96 -20.58
C LYS A 404 -7.68 -8.70 -20.44
N SER A 405 -8.20 -8.65 -19.21
CA SER A 405 -9.60 -8.31 -18.93
C SER A 405 -9.69 -7.39 -17.71
N ASP A 406 -10.78 -6.65 -17.63
CA ASP A 406 -11.04 -5.77 -16.49
C ASP A 406 -11.12 -6.56 -15.18
N GLU A 407 -11.75 -7.75 -15.20
CA GLU A 407 -11.88 -8.60 -14.02
C GLU A 407 -10.50 -9.03 -13.51
N THR A 408 -9.64 -9.50 -14.42
CA THR A 408 -8.28 -9.91 -14.06
C THR A 408 -7.47 -8.74 -13.51
N ALA A 409 -7.61 -7.55 -14.12
CA ALA A 409 -6.93 -6.34 -13.65
C ALA A 409 -7.42 -5.93 -12.25
N ILE A 410 -8.73 -5.89 -12.01
CA ILE A 410 -9.33 -5.55 -10.71
C ILE A 410 -8.88 -6.55 -9.63
N GLY A 411 -8.90 -7.84 -9.92
CA GLY A 411 -8.46 -8.88 -8.97
C GLY A 411 -6.96 -8.82 -8.69
N SER A 412 -6.13 -8.57 -9.71
CA SER A 412 -4.69 -8.35 -9.56
C SER A 412 -4.40 -7.12 -8.68
N GLU A 413 -5.18 -6.03 -8.83
CA GLU A 413 -5.04 -4.84 -8.00
C GLU A 413 -5.46 -5.07 -6.54
N PHE A 414 -6.41 -5.95 -6.27
CA PHE A 414 -6.71 -6.36 -4.91
C PHE A 414 -5.52 -7.07 -4.24
N VAL A 415 -4.86 -7.98 -4.97
CA VAL A 415 -3.65 -8.65 -4.47
C VAL A 415 -2.47 -7.66 -4.33
N ASN A 416 -2.35 -6.69 -5.23
CA ASN A 416 -1.37 -5.60 -5.14
C ASN A 416 -1.62 -4.71 -3.92
N TYR A 417 -2.88 -4.42 -3.59
CA TYR A 417 -3.25 -3.73 -2.37
C TYR A 417 -2.78 -4.51 -1.13
N LEU A 418 -3.02 -5.82 -1.07
CA LEU A 418 -2.54 -6.66 0.04
C LEU A 418 -1.01 -6.69 0.14
N ALA A 419 -0.30 -6.80 -1.00
CA ALA A 419 1.15 -6.74 -1.03
C ALA A 419 1.69 -5.38 -0.56
N THR A 420 1.01 -4.28 -0.91
CA THR A 420 1.33 -2.93 -0.45
C THR A 420 1.11 -2.79 1.06
N LEU A 421 0.01 -3.35 1.59
CA LEU A 421 -0.28 -3.41 3.01
C LEU A 421 0.80 -4.17 3.79
N MET A 422 1.17 -5.37 3.32
CA MET A 422 2.23 -6.18 3.92
C MET A 422 3.58 -5.45 3.92
N SER A 423 3.91 -4.80 2.81
CA SER A 423 5.15 -4.04 2.68
C SER A 423 5.17 -2.77 3.54
N ALA A 424 4.02 -2.11 3.72
CA ALA A 424 3.88 -0.98 4.63
C ALA A 424 4.13 -1.42 6.09
N ARG A 425 3.57 -2.54 6.52
CA ARG A 425 3.83 -3.14 7.84
C ARG A 425 5.30 -3.47 8.05
N LEU A 426 5.92 -4.13 7.07
CA LEU A 426 7.35 -4.43 7.13
C LEU A 426 8.17 -3.14 7.23
N ARG A 427 7.88 -2.13 6.41
CA ARG A 427 8.56 -0.83 6.47
C ARG A 427 8.42 -0.18 7.85
N ASN A 428 7.21 -0.16 8.40
CA ASN A 428 6.93 0.42 9.72
C ASN A 428 7.63 -0.37 10.83
N HIS A 429 7.69 -1.70 10.72
CA HIS A 429 8.44 -2.55 11.63
C HIS A 429 9.94 -2.25 11.56
N LEU A 430 10.54 -2.23 10.37
CA LEU A 430 11.96 -1.97 10.17
C LEU A 430 12.37 -0.55 10.60
N ALA A 431 11.47 0.43 10.47
CA ALA A 431 11.72 1.80 10.87
C ALA A 431 11.93 1.99 12.39
N LYS A 432 11.59 0.98 13.20
CA LYS A 432 11.87 0.98 14.65
C LYS A 432 13.34 0.73 14.98
N TYR A 433 14.13 0.29 14.00
CA TYR A 433 15.54 -0.06 14.19
C TYR A 433 16.47 0.96 13.55
N ASP A 434 17.39 1.55 14.33
CA ASP A 434 18.31 2.60 13.89
C ASP A 434 19.19 2.20 12.69
N PHE A 435 19.61 0.94 12.64
CA PHE A 435 20.45 0.43 11.56
C PHE A 435 19.74 0.35 10.19
N CYS A 436 18.41 0.47 10.15
CA CYS A 436 17.62 0.54 8.93
C CYS A 436 17.41 1.98 8.43
N ARG A 437 17.68 3.02 9.26
CA ARG A 437 17.36 4.42 8.94
C ARG A 437 18.04 4.96 7.68
N ASN A 438 19.26 4.54 7.41
CA ASN A 438 20.06 5.02 6.29
C ASN A 438 20.09 4.03 5.11
N ARG A 439 19.20 3.05 5.11
CA ARG A 439 19.11 2.01 4.09
C ARG A 439 17.80 2.11 3.33
N SER A 440 17.83 1.81 2.05
CA SER A 440 16.59 1.71 1.28
C SER A 440 15.78 0.49 1.73
N PHE A 441 14.46 0.56 1.58
CA PHE A 441 13.57 -0.58 1.86
C PHE A 441 14.00 -1.82 1.04
N LYS A 442 14.36 -1.64 -0.23
CA LYS A 442 14.82 -2.72 -1.12
C LYS A 442 16.11 -3.38 -0.63
N ASP A 443 17.07 -2.59 -0.15
CA ASP A 443 18.34 -3.15 0.34
C ASP A 443 18.14 -4.04 1.56
N VAL A 444 17.29 -3.58 2.50
CA VAL A 444 16.99 -4.36 3.71
C VAL A 444 16.19 -5.63 3.35
N LEU A 445 15.22 -5.50 2.43
CA LEU A 445 14.44 -6.65 1.95
C LEU A 445 15.34 -7.67 1.25
N SER A 446 16.29 -7.22 0.42
CA SER A 446 17.27 -8.08 -0.24
C SER A 446 18.11 -8.86 0.78
N ASP A 447 18.66 -8.17 1.79
CA ASP A 447 19.43 -8.85 2.85
C ASP A 447 18.58 -9.89 3.59
N LEU A 448 17.29 -9.58 3.86
CA LEU A 448 16.39 -10.54 4.49
C LEU A 448 16.10 -11.77 3.60
N CYS A 449 16.07 -11.60 2.27
CA CYS A 449 15.96 -12.71 1.32
C CYS A 449 17.21 -13.60 1.28
N ASP A 450 18.39 -13.07 1.67
CA ASP A 450 19.62 -13.84 1.76
C ASP A 450 19.66 -14.77 2.98
N CYS A 451 18.73 -14.62 3.91
CA CYS A 451 18.50 -15.58 5.00
C CYS A 451 17.84 -16.84 4.44
N VAL A 452 18.63 -17.89 4.29
CA VAL A 452 18.27 -19.15 3.62
C VAL A 452 18.39 -20.31 4.59
N LYS A 453 17.45 -21.24 4.52
CA LYS A 453 17.55 -22.55 5.14
C LYS A 453 17.86 -23.61 4.09
N ILE A 454 18.62 -24.61 4.50
CA ILE A 454 19.00 -25.77 3.68
C ILE A 454 18.58 -27.05 4.36
N ARG A 455 18.30 -28.07 3.58
CA ARG A 455 17.95 -29.41 4.05
C ARG A 455 18.63 -30.47 3.18
N ASP A 456 19.22 -31.49 3.79
CA ASP A 456 19.74 -32.66 3.09
C ASP A 456 18.71 -33.79 3.12
N GLY A 457 18.13 -34.08 1.96
CA GLY A 457 17.10 -35.11 1.82
C GLY A 457 15.88 -34.84 2.72
N ASP A 458 15.53 -35.82 3.56
CA ASP A 458 14.41 -35.72 4.50
C ASP A 458 14.81 -35.17 5.88
N GLY A 459 16.02 -34.60 6.00
CA GLY A 459 16.53 -34.02 7.24
C GLY A 459 15.77 -32.75 7.67
N GLU A 460 16.19 -32.19 8.79
CA GLU A 460 15.63 -30.92 9.28
C GLU A 460 16.16 -29.72 8.51
N TRP A 461 15.39 -28.62 8.51
CA TRP A 461 15.80 -27.36 7.91
C TRP A 461 16.81 -26.65 8.81
N GLU A 462 18.02 -26.43 8.32
CA GLU A 462 19.08 -25.71 9.00
C GLU A 462 19.41 -24.38 8.31
N TYR A 463 19.89 -23.40 9.07
CA TYR A 463 20.37 -22.15 8.47
C TYR A 463 21.65 -22.39 7.68
N ARG A 464 21.66 -21.93 6.44
CA ARG A 464 22.91 -21.83 5.69
C ARG A 464 23.89 -20.96 6.46
N THR A 465 25.16 -21.40 6.55
CA THR A 465 26.22 -20.61 7.20
C THR A 465 26.29 -19.22 6.59
N THR A 466 26.02 -18.20 7.40
CA THR A 466 26.11 -16.78 7.03
C THR A 466 27.10 -16.08 7.96
N ALA A 467 27.55 -14.88 7.55
CA ALA A 467 28.35 -14.06 8.44
C ALA A 467 27.59 -13.72 9.72
N GLY A 468 28.24 -13.73 10.86
CA GLY A 468 27.60 -13.42 12.15
C GLY A 468 26.96 -12.02 12.20
N LYS A 469 27.38 -11.09 11.33
CA LYS A 469 26.76 -9.77 11.14
C LYS A 469 25.34 -9.89 10.56
N ASP A 470 25.16 -10.76 9.58
CA ASP A 470 23.89 -10.94 8.90
C ASP A 470 22.89 -11.69 9.81
N MET A 471 23.36 -12.72 10.53
CA MET A 471 22.51 -13.38 11.54
C MET A 471 22.06 -12.43 12.64
N LYS A 472 22.89 -11.49 13.07
CA LYS A 472 22.49 -10.44 14.03
C LYS A 472 21.39 -9.55 13.45
N LEU A 473 21.43 -9.21 12.17
CA LEU A 473 20.36 -8.48 11.51
C LEU A 473 19.05 -9.27 11.58
N TYR A 474 19.07 -10.54 11.13
CA TYR A 474 17.88 -11.39 11.05
C TYR A 474 17.22 -11.61 12.41
N VAL A 475 18.00 -11.89 13.44
CA VAL A 475 17.51 -12.04 14.82
C VAL A 475 16.96 -10.71 15.37
N ARG A 476 17.65 -9.59 15.15
CA ARG A 476 17.24 -8.28 15.68
C ARG A 476 15.91 -7.80 15.12
N VAL A 477 15.65 -8.04 13.83
CA VAL A 477 14.37 -7.65 13.21
C VAL A 477 13.27 -8.68 13.43
N GLY A 478 13.56 -9.83 14.07
CA GLY A 478 12.60 -10.90 14.30
C GLY A 478 12.33 -11.79 13.08
N ALA A 479 13.21 -11.75 12.08
CA ALA A 479 13.15 -12.65 10.94
C ALA A 479 13.59 -14.09 11.31
N VAL A 480 14.40 -14.22 12.36
CA VAL A 480 14.86 -15.46 12.99
C VAL A 480 14.47 -15.40 14.46
N THR A 481 13.68 -16.37 14.91
CA THR A 481 13.06 -16.36 16.24
C THR A 481 13.38 -17.63 17.07
N GLU A 482 14.15 -18.57 16.52
CA GLU A 482 14.56 -19.77 17.21
C GLU A 482 15.39 -19.42 18.46
N PRO A 483 15.07 -20.03 19.64
CA PRO A 483 15.66 -19.63 20.92
C PRO A 483 17.20 -19.69 20.96
N ASP A 484 17.80 -20.69 20.37
CA ASP A 484 19.26 -20.89 20.30
C ASP A 484 19.93 -19.78 19.44
N MET A 485 19.29 -19.36 18.36
CA MET A 485 19.75 -18.26 17.53
C MET A 485 19.60 -16.90 18.22
N VAL A 486 18.48 -16.71 18.93
CA VAL A 486 18.25 -15.49 19.74
C VAL A 486 19.26 -15.40 20.88
N GLU A 487 19.57 -16.51 21.56
CA GLU A 487 20.58 -16.54 22.60
C GLU A 487 21.99 -16.22 22.06
N ARG A 488 22.35 -16.79 20.91
CA ARG A 488 23.67 -16.63 20.30
C ARG A 488 23.91 -15.26 19.65
N TYR A 489 22.89 -14.70 18.97
CA TYR A 489 23.00 -13.51 18.14
C TYR A 489 22.13 -12.33 18.58
N GLY A 490 21.21 -12.54 19.53
CA GLY A 490 20.34 -11.50 20.07
C GLY A 490 21.14 -10.45 20.87
N VAL A 491 20.68 -9.23 20.82
CA VAL A 491 21.25 -8.15 21.65
C VAL A 491 20.46 -8.08 22.94
N LYS A 492 21.13 -8.19 24.09
CA LYS A 492 20.50 -8.23 25.42
C LYS A 492 19.69 -6.98 25.81
N ASN A 493 19.69 -5.90 25.04
CA ASN A 493 18.93 -4.68 25.33
C ASN A 493 18.38 -4.09 24.03
N ILE A 494 17.18 -4.49 23.62
CA ILE A 494 16.35 -3.69 22.72
C ILE A 494 15.44 -2.89 23.64
N ILE A 495 15.78 -1.64 23.90
CA ILE A 495 14.84 -0.67 24.47
C ILE A 495 14.04 -0.15 23.29
N PRO A 496 12.72 -0.42 23.20
CA PRO A 496 11.88 0.25 22.22
C PRO A 496 11.96 1.75 22.50
N GLN A 497 12.38 2.55 21.53
CA GLN A 497 12.25 3.99 21.67
C GLN A 497 10.77 4.34 21.47
N GLU A 498 10.02 4.44 22.56
CA GLU A 498 8.74 5.12 22.60
C GLU A 498 9.00 6.63 22.52
N GLY A 499 8.60 7.24 21.40
CA GLY A 499 8.62 8.68 21.23
C GLY A 499 8.31 9.09 19.79
N PRO A 500 7.68 10.24 19.58
CA PRO A 500 7.35 10.72 18.24
C PRO A 500 8.62 10.86 17.39
N ARG A 501 8.57 10.38 16.16
CA ARG A 501 9.68 10.43 15.21
C ARG A 501 10.03 11.89 14.92
N ARG A 502 11.15 12.37 15.43
CA ARG A 502 11.73 13.62 14.97
C ARG A 502 12.28 13.42 13.55
N ARG A 503 11.58 13.93 12.54
CA ARG A 503 12.14 14.14 11.20
C ARG A 503 13.07 15.35 11.30
N GLY A 504 14.37 15.14 11.07
CA GLY A 504 15.34 16.21 10.97
C GLY A 504 16.62 15.97 11.78
N ARG A 505 17.66 16.66 11.38
CA ARG A 505 18.95 16.68 12.06
C ARG A 505 18.76 17.27 13.50
N PRO A 506 19.39 16.71 14.54
CA PRO A 506 19.25 17.24 15.90
C PRO A 506 19.57 18.74 15.95
N PRO A 507 18.77 19.56 16.64
CA PRO A 507 19.12 20.97 16.83
C PRO A 507 20.49 21.11 17.49
N GLY A 508 21.40 21.87 16.89
CA GLY A 508 22.73 22.15 17.44
C GLY A 508 23.90 21.35 16.94
N SER A 509 23.69 20.33 16.05
CA SER A 509 24.83 19.67 15.42
C SER A 509 25.45 20.56 14.34
N LYS A 510 26.55 21.26 14.70
CA LYS A 510 27.37 21.99 13.73
C LYS A 510 28.08 21.00 12.83
N ASP A 511 28.02 21.23 11.51
CA ASP A 511 28.81 20.47 10.54
C ASP A 511 30.28 20.91 10.72
N THR A 512 31.06 20.07 11.37
CA THR A 512 32.50 20.32 11.57
C THR A 512 33.33 20.08 10.31
N ARG A 513 32.70 19.59 9.25
CA ARG A 513 33.33 19.46 7.93
C ARG A 513 32.67 20.43 6.95
N GLN A 514 33.29 21.60 6.76
CA GLN A 514 33.03 22.43 5.58
C GLN A 514 33.29 21.56 4.33
N ARG A 515 32.24 21.08 3.69
CA ARG A 515 32.34 20.52 2.35
C ARG A 515 32.71 21.69 1.42
N LYS A 516 33.98 21.81 1.04
CA LYS A 516 34.38 22.68 -0.07
C LYS A 516 33.53 22.27 -1.30
N ARG A 517 32.61 23.12 -1.70
CA ARG A 517 31.94 22.99 -2.98
C ARG A 517 33.03 23.06 -4.03
N ARG A 518 33.23 21.98 -4.78
CA ARG A 518 34.09 21.97 -5.94
C ARG A 518 33.53 22.99 -6.94
N THR A 519 34.37 23.89 -7.42
CA THR A 519 34.01 24.86 -8.46
C THR A 519 33.72 24.12 -9.76
N ALA A 520 32.97 24.74 -10.68
CA ALA A 520 32.69 24.16 -11.99
C ALA A 520 33.96 23.81 -12.77
N ALA A 521 35.07 24.55 -12.55
CA ALA A 521 36.37 24.29 -13.13
C ALA A 521 37.03 23.01 -12.57
N GLU A 522 36.91 22.73 -11.27
CA GLU A 522 37.40 21.50 -10.63
C GLU A 522 36.59 20.27 -11.07
N LEU A 523 35.31 20.41 -11.34
CA LEU A 523 34.45 19.34 -11.88
C LEU A 523 34.80 19.05 -13.36
N ALA A 524 35.11 20.09 -14.14
CA ALA A 524 35.56 19.94 -15.55
C ALA A 524 36.93 19.27 -15.63
N ALA A 525 37.88 19.65 -14.78
CA ALA A 525 39.21 19.03 -14.71
C ALA A 525 39.14 17.54 -14.28
N ALA A 526 38.24 17.17 -13.38
CA ALA A 526 38.03 15.78 -12.97
C ALA A 526 37.38 14.91 -14.08
N ARG A 527 36.70 15.52 -15.04
CA ARG A 527 36.12 14.82 -16.20
C ARG A 527 37.12 14.63 -17.35
N SER A 528 38.11 15.50 -17.49
CA SER A 528 39.14 15.41 -18.52
C SER A 528 40.31 14.47 -18.16
N GLY A 529 40.45 14.04 -16.93
CA GLY A 529 41.51 13.15 -16.44
C GLY A 529 41.21 11.65 -16.48
N LYS A 530 40.17 11.20 -17.20
CA LYS A 530 39.86 9.78 -17.45
C LYS A 530 39.91 9.45 -18.93
N SER A 531 41.09 9.61 -19.53
CA SER A 531 41.47 8.92 -20.78
C SER A 531 42.98 8.90 -20.90
N THR A 532 43.57 7.94 -20.27
CA THR A 532 44.79 7.20 -20.71
C THR A 532 44.76 5.85 -20.00
#